data_3bd896a22c266d35101075242378bbfa
#
_entry.id   3bd896a22c266d35101075242378bbfa
#
_cell.length_a   1.000
_cell.length_b   1.000
_cell.length_c   1.000
_cell.angle_alpha   90.00
_cell.angle_beta   90.00
_cell.angle_gamma   90.00
#
_symmetry.space_group_name_H-M   'P 1'
#
loop_
_entity.id
_entity.type
_entity.pdbx_description
1 polymer ?
#
loop_
_entity_poly.entity_id
_entity_poly.type
_entity_poly.pdbx_seq_one_letter_code
_entity_poly.pdbx_strand_id
1 'polypeptide(L)'
;MSRFSQVFLSLKPSRFKNEIKGIVGYWPKDLSLYKLALRHSSAYPFRKKKGERNNERLEYLGDAVIDLVVAEALFYRFPKEDEGYLTKLRSKLVSRNNLNRVADELGLPNLLVANLKGNHGDSIYGDALEALVGAVY
;
A
#
# COMPACT_ATOMS: atom_id res chain seq x y z
N MET A 1 -17.38 5.09 19.81
CA MET A 1 -15.96 4.87 19.41
C MET A 1 -15.84 3.51 18.77
N SER A 2 -15.47 3.42 17.50
CA SER A 2 -15.43 2.15 16.78
C SER A 2 -14.17 1.38 17.12
N ARG A 3 -14.31 0.07 17.34
CA ARG A 3 -13.23 -0.88 17.74
C ARG A 3 -12.01 -0.94 16.81
N PHE A 4 -12.09 -0.41 15.60
CA PHE A 4 -11.06 -0.56 14.56
C PHE A 4 -10.01 0.56 14.51
N SER A 5 -10.32 1.76 14.98
CA SER A 5 -9.29 2.82 15.12
C SER A 5 -8.35 2.59 16.32
N GLN A 6 -8.63 1.62 17.19
CA GLN A 6 -7.82 1.35 18.38
C GLN A 6 -6.65 0.40 18.13
N VAL A 7 -6.68 -0.44 17.09
CA VAL A 7 -5.64 -1.47 16.89
C VAL A 7 -4.29 -0.83 16.54
N PHE A 8 -4.26 0.19 15.71
CA PHE A 8 -3.01 0.86 15.32
C PHE A 8 -2.45 1.78 16.43
N LEU A 9 -3.34 2.44 17.20
CA LEU A 9 -2.95 3.27 18.34
C LEU A 9 -2.40 2.47 19.52
N SER A 10 -2.66 1.14 19.56
CA SER A 10 -2.23 0.25 20.65
C SER A 10 -0.97 -0.56 20.33
N LEU A 11 -0.51 -0.58 19.07
CA LEU A 11 0.74 -1.27 18.74
C LEU A 11 1.91 -0.50 19.35
N LYS A 12 2.65 -1.15 20.25
CA LYS A 12 3.93 -0.61 20.72
C LYS A 12 4.81 -0.28 19.50
N PRO A 13 5.52 0.85 19.48
CA PRO A 13 6.37 1.26 18.36
C PRO A 13 7.34 0.16 17.89
N SER A 14 7.82 -0.67 18.80
CA SER A 14 8.69 -1.82 18.53
C SER A 14 7.98 -2.90 17.70
N ARG A 15 6.70 -3.18 17.97
CA ARG A 15 5.92 -4.16 17.22
C ARG A 15 5.67 -3.69 15.80
N PHE A 16 5.24 -2.44 15.62
CA PHE A 16 5.03 -1.87 14.29
C PHE A 16 6.32 -1.91 13.44
N LYS A 17 7.46 -1.57 14.05
CA LYS A 17 8.76 -1.63 13.39
C LYS A 17 9.12 -3.05 12.92
N ASN A 18 8.82 -4.06 13.74
CA ASN A 18 9.06 -5.46 13.40
C ASN A 18 8.16 -5.94 12.25
N GLU A 19 6.87 -5.56 12.26
CA GLU A 19 5.93 -5.88 11.18
C GLU A 19 6.39 -5.27 9.85
N ILE A 20 6.74 -3.98 9.84
CA ILE A 20 7.25 -3.33 8.63
C ILE A 20 8.55 -3.99 8.16
N LYS A 21 9.49 -4.28 9.07
CA LYS A 21 10.72 -5.01 8.72
C LYS A 21 10.43 -6.38 8.10
N GLY A 22 9.42 -7.09 8.59
CA GLY A 22 8.98 -8.36 8.03
C GLY A 22 8.49 -8.24 6.59
N ILE A 23 7.80 -7.15 6.26
CA ILE A 23 7.24 -6.89 4.94
C ILE A 23 8.32 -6.39 3.97
N VAL A 24 9.10 -5.38 4.36
CA VAL A 24 10.07 -4.72 3.45
C VAL A 24 11.45 -5.39 3.44
N GLY A 25 11.74 -6.29 4.35
CA GLY A 25 12.97 -7.06 4.40
C GLY A 25 14.16 -6.37 5.08
N TYR A 26 14.05 -5.10 5.47
CA TYR A 26 15.09 -4.35 6.15
C TYR A 26 14.54 -3.49 7.30
N TRP A 27 15.44 -2.97 8.15
CA TRP A 27 15.06 -2.09 9.25
C TRP A 27 14.81 -0.66 8.75
N PRO A 28 13.57 -0.15 8.80
CA PRO A 28 13.30 1.24 8.43
C PRO A 28 14.02 2.23 9.35
N LYS A 29 14.67 3.23 8.75
CA LYS A 29 15.32 4.32 9.51
C LYS A 29 14.28 5.29 10.06
N ASP A 30 13.30 5.66 9.24
CA ASP A 30 12.18 6.53 9.61
C ASP A 30 10.85 5.78 9.39
N LEU A 31 10.08 5.62 10.46
CA LEU A 31 8.76 4.98 10.41
C LEU A 31 7.63 5.93 10.02
N SER A 32 7.89 7.22 9.91
CA SER A 32 6.84 8.23 9.67
C SER A 32 6.15 8.03 8.32
N LEU A 33 6.92 7.74 7.26
CA LEU A 33 6.39 7.46 5.92
C LEU A 33 5.58 6.15 5.89
N TYR A 34 6.04 5.12 6.57
CA TYR A 34 5.32 3.83 6.65
C TYR A 34 4.00 3.97 7.41
N LYS A 35 3.98 4.75 8.48
CA LYS A 35 2.74 5.09 9.20
C LYS A 35 1.78 5.89 8.31
N LEU A 36 2.31 6.81 7.50
CA LEU A 36 1.53 7.59 6.56
C LEU A 36 0.96 6.73 5.44
N ALA A 37 1.76 5.82 4.87
CA ALA A 37 1.34 4.87 3.84
C ALA A 37 0.15 4.01 4.27
N LEU A 38 0.11 3.64 5.55
CA LEU A 38 -0.96 2.82 6.13
C LEU A 38 -2.12 3.63 6.71
N ARG A 39 -2.23 4.93 6.38
CA ARG A 39 -3.32 5.80 6.80
C ARG A 39 -4.21 6.18 5.63
N HIS A 40 -5.30 5.44 5.45
CA HIS A 40 -6.27 5.73 4.39
C HIS A 40 -7.08 7.01 4.68
N SER A 41 -7.52 7.70 3.63
CA SER A 41 -8.30 8.95 3.72
C SER A 41 -9.62 8.79 4.49
N SER A 42 -10.22 7.60 4.47
CA SER A 42 -11.45 7.31 5.24
C SER A 42 -11.28 7.27 6.75
N ALA A 43 -10.06 7.20 7.25
CA ALA A 43 -9.81 7.13 8.70
C ALA A 43 -10.35 8.35 9.46
N TYR A 44 -10.43 9.52 8.80
CA TYR A 44 -10.84 10.78 9.39
C TYR A 44 -11.83 11.57 8.52
N PRO A 45 -13.04 11.03 8.23
CA PRO A 45 -13.96 11.61 7.25
C PRO A 45 -14.48 13.01 7.62
N PHE A 46 -14.47 13.37 8.90
CA PHE A 46 -15.03 14.64 9.40
C PHE A 46 -13.99 15.69 9.81
N ARG A 47 -12.71 15.37 9.74
CA ARG A 47 -11.62 16.27 10.15
C ARG A 47 -10.59 16.45 9.05
N LYS A 48 -11.01 17.00 7.91
CA LYS A 48 -10.03 17.59 6.97
C LYS A 48 -9.51 18.89 7.57
N LYS A 49 -8.75 18.83 8.65
CA LYS A 49 -7.91 19.97 9.03
C LYS A 49 -6.86 20.14 7.94
N LYS A 50 -6.71 21.40 7.46
CA LYS A 50 -5.66 21.76 6.51
C LYS A 50 -4.33 21.25 7.08
N GLY A 51 -3.73 20.20 6.46
CA GLY A 51 -2.48 19.59 6.92
C GLY A 51 -2.58 18.15 7.45
N GLU A 52 -3.77 17.55 7.64
CA GLU A 52 -3.85 16.11 7.90
C GLU A 52 -3.44 15.34 6.65
N ARG A 53 -2.39 14.55 6.79
CA ARG A 53 -1.82 13.75 5.71
C ARG A 53 -2.40 12.35 5.75
N ASN A 54 -2.82 11.87 4.60
CA ASN A 54 -3.21 10.48 4.32
C ASN A 54 -2.22 9.87 3.33
N ASN A 55 -2.50 8.65 2.87
CA ASN A 55 -1.64 7.91 1.97
C ASN A 55 -1.74 8.28 0.48
N GLU A 56 -2.71 9.12 0.05
CA GLU A 56 -3.00 9.39 -1.36
C GLU A 56 -1.77 9.85 -2.17
N ARG A 57 -0.88 10.65 -1.59
CA ARG A 57 0.33 11.09 -2.30
C ARG A 57 1.39 9.99 -2.43
N LEU A 58 1.48 9.10 -1.45
CA LEU A 58 2.37 7.94 -1.50
C LEU A 58 1.82 6.89 -2.44
N GLU A 59 0.51 6.67 -2.45
CA GLU A 59 -0.21 5.83 -3.41
C GLU A 59 0.09 6.27 -4.85
N TYR A 60 -0.09 7.57 -5.15
CA TYR A 60 0.23 8.13 -6.48
C TYR A 60 1.68 7.83 -6.92
N LEU A 61 2.64 7.98 -5.99
CA LEU A 61 4.05 7.67 -6.29
C LEU A 61 4.28 6.18 -6.44
N GLY A 62 3.70 5.39 -5.56
CA GLY A 62 3.87 3.94 -5.52
C GLY A 62 3.26 3.22 -6.73
N ASP A 63 2.10 3.67 -7.22
CA ASP A 63 1.50 3.20 -8.47
C ASP A 63 2.50 3.31 -9.64
N ALA A 64 3.10 4.47 -9.83
CA ALA A 64 4.10 4.67 -10.88
C ALA A 64 5.35 3.79 -10.69
N VAL A 65 5.79 3.57 -9.45
CA VAL A 65 6.93 2.70 -9.14
C VAL A 65 6.59 1.24 -9.41
N ILE A 66 5.42 0.77 -9.02
CA ILE A 66 4.96 -0.60 -9.30
C ILE A 66 4.90 -0.84 -10.81
N ASP A 67 4.31 0.09 -11.56
CA ASP A 67 4.24 0.00 -13.02
C ASP A 67 5.63 -0.11 -13.66
N LEU A 68 6.57 0.71 -13.22
CA LEU A 68 7.96 0.66 -13.70
C LEU A 68 8.63 -0.66 -13.37
N VAL A 69 8.60 -1.08 -12.11
CA VAL A 69 9.28 -2.30 -11.64
C VAL A 69 8.70 -3.55 -12.30
N VAL A 70 7.37 -3.61 -12.45
CA VAL A 70 6.70 -4.72 -13.14
C VAL A 70 7.07 -4.72 -14.63
N ALA A 71 7.07 -3.56 -15.29
CA ALA A 71 7.47 -3.45 -16.69
C ALA A 71 8.91 -3.92 -16.90
N GLU A 72 9.84 -3.48 -16.05
CA GLU A 72 11.26 -3.89 -16.09
C GLU A 72 11.39 -5.40 -15.90
N ALA A 73 10.72 -5.96 -14.89
CA ALA A 73 10.76 -7.39 -14.61
C ALA A 73 10.25 -8.22 -15.79
N LEU A 74 9.15 -7.79 -16.42
CA LEU A 74 8.60 -8.45 -17.60
C LEU A 74 9.52 -8.34 -18.81
N PHE A 75 10.12 -7.18 -19.05
CA PHE A 75 11.07 -6.95 -20.14
C PHE A 75 12.23 -7.95 -20.08
N TYR A 76 12.83 -8.14 -18.92
CA TYR A 76 13.95 -9.08 -18.78
C TYR A 76 13.49 -10.54 -18.74
N ARG A 77 12.31 -10.83 -18.20
CA ARG A 77 11.80 -12.20 -18.05
C ARG A 77 11.34 -12.80 -19.38
N PHE A 78 10.84 -11.96 -20.29
CA PHE A 78 10.24 -12.36 -21.56
C PHE A 78 10.89 -11.66 -22.76
N PRO A 79 12.21 -11.87 -23.01
CA PRO A 79 12.96 -11.10 -24.00
C PRO A 79 12.57 -11.39 -25.46
N LYS A 80 11.73 -12.41 -25.70
CA LYS A 80 11.27 -12.81 -27.04
C LYS A 80 9.84 -12.41 -27.33
N GLU A 81 9.13 -11.90 -26.32
CA GLU A 81 7.73 -11.51 -26.46
C GLU A 81 7.62 -10.06 -26.94
N ASP A 82 6.51 -9.76 -27.65
CA ASP A 82 6.23 -8.44 -28.16
C ASP A 82 5.67 -7.48 -27.07
N GLU A 83 5.58 -6.21 -27.40
CA GLU A 83 5.03 -5.16 -26.51
C GLU A 83 3.59 -5.45 -26.10
N GLY A 84 2.74 -5.96 -27.01
CA GLY A 84 1.35 -6.27 -26.74
C GLY A 84 1.22 -7.37 -25.67
N TYR A 85 2.05 -8.42 -25.73
CA TYR A 85 2.10 -9.45 -24.71
C TYR A 85 2.52 -8.88 -23.34
N LEU A 86 3.60 -8.09 -23.32
CA LEU A 86 4.11 -7.49 -22.08
C LEU A 86 3.09 -6.54 -21.44
N THR A 87 2.42 -5.71 -22.24
CA THR A 87 1.38 -4.79 -21.77
C THR A 87 0.18 -5.54 -21.19
N LYS A 88 -0.28 -6.60 -21.85
CA LYS A 88 -1.38 -7.43 -21.35
C LYS A 88 -1.04 -8.12 -20.03
N LEU A 89 0.19 -8.61 -19.90
CA LEU A 89 0.65 -9.27 -18.68
C LEU A 89 0.83 -8.27 -17.53
N ARG A 90 1.42 -7.10 -17.80
CA ARG A 90 1.52 -6.01 -16.83
C ARG A 90 0.13 -5.63 -16.28
N SER A 91 -0.83 -5.35 -17.16
CA SER A 91 -2.20 -4.99 -16.76
C SER A 91 -2.86 -5.99 -15.82
N LYS A 92 -2.55 -7.29 -15.97
CA LYS A 92 -3.02 -8.32 -15.04
C LYS A 92 -2.32 -8.24 -13.70
N LEU A 93 -0.98 -8.04 -13.70
CA LEU A 93 -0.17 -8.02 -12.49
C LEU A 93 -0.46 -6.81 -11.62
N VAL A 94 -0.67 -5.63 -12.24
CA VAL A 94 -1.01 -4.40 -11.53
C VAL A 94 -2.51 -4.18 -11.38
N SER A 95 -3.33 -5.18 -11.72
CA SER A 95 -4.78 -5.06 -11.54
C SER A 95 -5.14 -4.91 -10.06
N ARG A 96 -6.20 -4.13 -9.78
CA ARG A 96 -6.72 -3.91 -8.43
C ARG A 96 -6.90 -5.20 -7.64
N ASN A 97 -7.49 -6.22 -8.25
CA ASN A 97 -7.70 -7.52 -7.61
C ASN A 97 -6.38 -8.18 -7.20
N ASN A 98 -5.36 -8.11 -8.06
CA ASN A 98 -4.07 -8.69 -7.75
C ASN A 98 -3.32 -7.90 -6.67
N LEU A 99 -3.35 -6.56 -6.74
CA LEU A 99 -2.73 -5.72 -5.70
C LEU A 99 -3.40 -5.93 -4.34
N ASN A 100 -4.73 -6.02 -4.28
CA ASN A 100 -5.45 -6.37 -3.05
C ASN A 100 -5.03 -7.73 -2.50
N ARG A 101 -4.90 -8.75 -3.36
CA ARG A 101 -4.46 -10.09 -2.96
C ARG A 101 -3.04 -10.04 -2.38
N VAL A 102 -2.11 -9.35 -3.03
CA VAL A 102 -0.74 -9.19 -2.53
C VAL A 102 -0.71 -8.43 -1.21
N ALA A 103 -1.52 -7.38 -1.06
CA ALA A 103 -1.64 -6.64 0.18
C ALA A 103 -2.12 -7.53 1.34
N ASP A 104 -3.10 -8.41 1.07
CA ASP A 104 -3.62 -9.37 2.05
C ASP A 104 -2.55 -10.40 2.44
N GLU A 105 -1.85 -10.98 1.48
CA GLU A 105 -0.74 -11.91 1.71
C GLU A 105 0.40 -11.31 2.54
N LEU A 106 0.64 -10.00 2.39
CA LEU A 106 1.60 -9.25 3.19
C LEU A 106 1.08 -8.86 4.58
N GLY A 107 -0.19 -9.12 4.89
CA GLY A 107 -0.81 -8.81 6.17
C GLY A 107 -1.14 -7.31 6.37
N LEU A 108 -1.17 -6.51 5.29
CA LEU A 108 -1.46 -5.07 5.36
C LEU A 108 -2.82 -4.74 6.00
N PRO A 109 -3.91 -5.54 5.83
CA PRO A 109 -5.18 -5.29 6.50
C PRO A 109 -5.07 -5.13 8.01
N ASN A 110 -4.12 -5.84 8.65
CA ASN A 110 -3.91 -5.78 10.10
C ASN A 110 -3.19 -4.49 10.55
N LEU A 111 -2.56 -3.79 9.63
CA LEU A 111 -1.77 -2.57 9.88
C LEU A 111 -2.48 -1.30 9.39
N LEU A 112 -3.50 -1.45 8.55
CA LEU A 112 -4.20 -0.35 7.90
C LEU A 112 -5.09 0.41 8.87
N VAL A 113 -4.97 1.73 8.88
CA VAL A 113 -5.87 2.65 9.58
C VAL A 113 -6.90 3.18 8.58
N ALA A 114 -8.10 2.65 8.64
CA ALA A 114 -9.20 3.01 7.75
C ALA A 114 -10.56 2.89 8.45
N ASN A 115 -11.56 3.59 7.94
CA ASN A 115 -12.94 3.38 8.35
C ASN A 115 -13.63 2.41 7.38
N LEU A 116 -13.75 1.16 7.78
CA LEU A 116 -14.34 0.09 6.96
C LEU A 116 -15.88 0.07 6.98
N LYS A 117 -16.53 1.00 7.69
CA LYS A 117 -18.01 1.05 7.80
C LYS A 117 -18.70 1.69 6.59
N GLY A 118 -17.96 2.26 5.65
CA GLY A 118 -18.48 2.82 4.40
C GLY A 118 -18.31 1.85 3.24
N ASN A 119 -19.02 2.10 2.15
CA ASN A 119 -18.83 1.42 0.86
C ASN A 119 -17.52 1.92 0.20
N HIS A 120 -16.43 1.88 0.95
CA HIS A 120 -15.08 2.14 0.46
C HIS A 120 -14.66 0.87 -0.26
N GLY A 121 -14.89 0.83 -1.56
CA GLY A 121 -14.73 -0.34 -2.41
C GLY A 121 -13.48 -1.18 -2.13
N ASP A 122 -13.45 -2.34 -2.74
CA ASP A 122 -12.40 -3.38 -2.59
C ASP A 122 -10.95 -2.93 -2.89
N SER A 123 -10.69 -1.61 -3.09
CA SER A 123 -9.37 -1.09 -3.48
C SER A 123 -8.47 -0.71 -2.30
N ILE A 124 -9.03 -0.53 -1.13
CA ILE A 124 -8.34 0.09 0.03
C ILE A 124 -7.01 -0.60 0.41
N TYR A 125 -6.92 -1.90 0.19
CA TYR A 125 -5.72 -2.69 0.49
C TYR A 125 -4.67 -2.54 -0.61
N GLY A 126 -5.10 -2.51 -1.87
CA GLY A 126 -4.23 -2.20 -3.01
C GLY A 126 -3.66 -0.78 -2.92
N ASP A 127 -4.50 0.19 -2.60
CA ASP A 127 -4.08 1.59 -2.38
C ASP A 127 -3.03 1.69 -1.26
N ALA A 128 -3.19 0.91 -0.17
CA ALA A 128 -2.20 0.82 0.90
C ALA A 128 -0.88 0.15 0.47
N LEU A 129 -0.95 -0.86 -0.40
CA LEU A 129 0.24 -1.49 -0.99
C LEU A 129 1.01 -0.51 -1.87
N GLU A 130 0.32 0.19 -2.76
CA GLU A 130 0.92 1.24 -3.59
C GLU A 130 1.57 2.32 -2.71
N ALA A 131 0.86 2.81 -1.70
CA ALA A 131 1.40 3.79 -0.77
C ALA A 131 2.62 3.26 0.00
N LEU A 132 2.64 1.98 0.38
CA LEU A 132 3.79 1.35 1.03
C LEU A 132 4.99 1.30 0.09
N VAL A 133 4.78 0.94 -1.18
CA VAL A 133 5.84 0.98 -2.20
C VAL A 133 6.37 2.40 -2.39
N GLY A 134 5.50 3.40 -2.41
CA GLY A 134 5.90 4.81 -2.44
C GLY A 134 6.71 5.25 -1.20
N ALA A 135 6.46 4.64 -0.04
CA ALA A 135 7.25 4.92 1.18
C ALA A 135 8.61 4.20 1.19
N VAL A 136 8.71 3.06 0.49
CA VAL A 136 9.98 2.30 0.34
C VAL A 136 10.91 2.99 -0.65
N TYR A 137 10.36 3.50 -1.76
CA TYR A 137 11.09 4.20 -2.82
C TYR A 137 11.70 5.51 -2.33
#